data_87423e849effd94adaf0787b24f41f9a
#
_entry.id   87423e849effd94adaf0787b24f41f9a
#
_cell.length_a   1.000
_cell.length_b   1.000
_cell.length_c   1.000
_cell.angle_alpha   90.00
_cell.angle_beta   90.00
_cell.angle_gamma   90.00
#
_symmetry.space_group_name_H-M   'P 1'
#
loop_
_entity.id
_entity.type
_entity.pdbx_description
1 polymer ?
#
loop_
_entity_poly.entity_id
_entity_poly.type
_entity_poly.pdbx_seq_one_letter_code
_entity_poly.pdbx_strand_id
1 'polypeptide(L)'
;MTAPPEVLILGAGPAGVAAAHALTKGAKARVRVLERAPRAGGNSTSFQIEGIWCDYGSHRFHPVADPKVIADVKGLLGDDLLLQPRHGRIRLGGRWIHFPLKPLDALLRLPPAFAARLFGYMAVKPVRKKGGRAKSFSSVLYDGLGPTISESFYFPYVRKLWGLDPDKLAVTLAERRGSA
;
A
#
# COMPACT_ATOMS: atom_id res chain seq x y z
N MET A 1 18.67 -16.98 -39.19
CA MET A 1 18.16 -16.33 -37.96
C MET A 1 17.53 -17.46 -37.12
N THR A 2 18.02 -17.68 -35.92
CA THR A 2 17.45 -18.67 -35.00
C THR A 2 16.07 -18.20 -34.52
N ALA A 3 15.11 -19.13 -34.42
CA ALA A 3 13.78 -18.80 -33.88
C ALA A 3 13.91 -18.26 -32.44
N PRO A 4 13.06 -17.31 -32.04
CA PRO A 4 13.09 -16.79 -30.71
C PRO A 4 12.78 -17.92 -29.69
N PRO A 5 13.42 -17.90 -28.51
CA PRO A 5 13.19 -18.92 -27.49
C PRO A 5 11.72 -18.92 -27.04
N GLU A 6 11.19 -20.10 -26.71
CA GLU A 6 9.86 -20.23 -26.10
C GLU A 6 9.99 -20.20 -24.56
N VAL A 7 9.17 -19.34 -23.92
CA VAL A 7 9.15 -19.17 -22.47
C VAL A 7 7.77 -19.49 -21.95
N LEU A 8 7.69 -20.39 -20.98
CA LEU A 8 6.44 -20.74 -20.28
C LEU A 8 6.43 -20.01 -18.92
N ILE A 9 5.37 -19.25 -18.67
CA ILE A 9 5.15 -18.54 -17.39
C ILE A 9 4.00 -19.22 -16.67
N LEU A 10 4.22 -19.58 -15.42
CA LEU A 10 3.19 -20.16 -14.55
C LEU A 10 2.60 -19.10 -13.64
N GLY A 11 1.34 -18.75 -13.90
CA GLY A 11 0.57 -17.74 -13.18
C GLY A 11 0.48 -16.40 -13.93
N ALA A 12 -0.75 -15.92 -14.15
CA ALA A 12 -1.06 -14.64 -14.78
C ALA A 12 -1.39 -13.55 -13.74
N GLY A 13 -0.73 -13.58 -12.58
CA GLY A 13 -0.71 -12.45 -11.65
C GLY A 13 0.15 -11.29 -12.17
N PRO A 14 0.23 -10.15 -11.45
CA PRO A 14 0.97 -8.96 -11.90
C PRO A 14 2.41 -9.26 -12.33
N ALA A 15 3.11 -10.10 -11.60
CA ALA A 15 4.49 -10.48 -11.94
C ALA A 15 4.59 -11.29 -13.24
N GLY A 16 3.71 -12.28 -13.43
CA GLY A 16 3.70 -13.10 -14.63
C GLY A 16 3.32 -12.31 -15.88
N VAL A 17 2.31 -11.46 -15.76
CA VAL A 17 1.88 -10.57 -16.87
C VAL A 17 2.96 -9.56 -17.22
N ALA A 18 3.61 -8.95 -16.22
CA ALA A 18 4.72 -8.02 -16.45
C ALA A 18 5.93 -8.70 -17.11
N ALA A 19 6.26 -9.93 -16.71
CA ALA A 19 7.31 -10.72 -17.34
C ALA A 19 6.96 -11.06 -18.80
N ALA A 20 5.73 -11.48 -19.06
CA ALA A 20 5.24 -11.74 -20.41
C ALA A 20 5.35 -10.48 -21.29
N HIS A 21 4.88 -9.34 -20.78
CA HIS A 21 4.97 -8.06 -21.49
C HIS A 21 6.43 -7.68 -21.82
N ALA A 22 7.32 -7.78 -20.85
CA ALA A 22 8.73 -7.45 -21.04
C ALA A 22 9.45 -8.35 -22.05
N LEU A 23 9.07 -9.63 -22.13
CA LEU A 23 9.65 -10.60 -23.04
C LEU A 23 9.09 -10.47 -24.48
N THR A 24 7.82 -10.16 -24.60
CA THR A 24 7.16 -9.96 -25.90
C THR A 24 7.46 -8.59 -26.51
N LYS A 25 7.66 -7.58 -25.66
CA LYS A 25 8.09 -6.23 -26.10
C LYS A 25 9.47 -6.32 -26.75
N GLY A 26 9.53 -6.11 -28.05
CA GLY A 26 10.76 -6.22 -28.85
C GLY A 26 11.06 -7.64 -29.34
N ALA A 27 10.06 -8.53 -29.38
CA ALA A 27 10.14 -9.88 -29.96
C ALA A 27 11.29 -10.76 -29.40
N LYS A 28 11.61 -10.61 -28.09
CA LYS A 28 12.72 -11.32 -27.45
C LYS A 28 12.44 -12.82 -27.24
N ALA A 29 11.16 -13.18 -27.07
CA ALA A 29 10.74 -14.54 -26.88
C ALA A 29 9.29 -14.77 -27.33
N ARG A 30 8.93 -16.02 -27.61
CA ARG A 30 7.54 -16.47 -27.68
C ARG A 30 7.10 -16.84 -26.27
N VAL A 31 6.04 -16.21 -25.78
CA VAL A 31 5.60 -16.42 -24.39
C VAL A 31 4.26 -17.11 -24.34
N ARG A 32 4.18 -18.14 -23.50
CA ARG A 32 2.94 -18.80 -23.12
C ARG A 32 2.72 -18.62 -21.62
N VAL A 33 1.56 -18.12 -21.23
CA VAL A 33 1.18 -17.95 -19.82
C VAL A 33 0.11 -18.96 -19.48
N LEU A 34 0.31 -19.73 -18.43
CA LEU A 34 -0.68 -20.64 -17.86
C LEU A 34 -1.20 -20.09 -16.56
N GLU A 35 -2.52 -19.97 -16.44
CA GLU A 35 -3.20 -19.50 -15.23
C GLU A 35 -4.19 -20.57 -14.77
N ARG A 36 -4.18 -20.86 -13.47
CA ARG A 36 -5.08 -21.86 -12.87
C ARG A 36 -6.50 -21.31 -12.68
N ALA A 37 -6.60 -20.01 -12.35
CA ALA A 37 -7.88 -19.36 -12.17
C ALA A 37 -8.54 -19.05 -13.51
N PRO A 38 -9.88 -18.89 -13.56
CA PRO A 38 -10.60 -18.55 -14.79
C PRO A 38 -10.29 -17.14 -15.31
N ARG A 39 -9.56 -16.33 -14.56
CA ARG A 39 -9.17 -14.95 -14.90
C ARG A 39 -7.72 -14.68 -14.57
N ALA A 40 -7.06 -13.90 -15.43
CA ALA A 40 -5.76 -13.30 -15.13
C ALA A 40 -5.91 -12.17 -14.10
N GLY A 41 -4.80 -11.81 -13.45
CA GLY A 41 -4.72 -10.70 -12.51
C GLY A 41 -4.24 -11.10 -11.11
N GLY A 42 -4.42 -12.35 -10.69
CA GLY A 42 -4.00 -12.81 -9.37
C GLY A 42 -4.56 -11.93 -8.25
N ASN A 43 -3.69 -11.40 -7.38
CA ASN A 43 -4.12 -10.50 -6.30
C ASN A 43 -4.67 -9.13 -6.78
N SER A 44 -4.46 -8.77 -8.03
CA SER A 44 -5.00 -7.55 -8.65
C SER A 44 -6.30 -7.80 -9.41
N THR A 45 -6.92 -8.97 -9.21
CA THR A 45 -8.21 -9.31 -9.82
C THR A 45 -9.33 -8.54 -9.14
N SER A 46 -10.33 -8.17 -9.93
CA SER A 46 -11.59 -7.59 -9.49
C SER A 46 -12.74 -8.61 -9.59
N PHE A 47 -13.78 -8.37 -8.84
CA PHE A 47 -15.03 -9.15 -8.87
C PHE A 47 -16.23 -8.21 -8.99
N GLN A 48 -17.39 -8.74 -9.34
CA GLN A 48 -18.62 -7.95 -9.42
C GLN A 48 -19.57 -8.25 -8.27
N ILE A 49 -20.15 -7.18 -7.71
CA ILE A 49 -21.30 -7.24 -6.81
C ILE A 49 -22.37 -6.32 -7.39
N GLU A 50 -23.53 -6.90 -7.71
CA GLU A 50 -24.68 -6.14 -8.26
C GLU A 50 -24.31 -5.25 -9.47
N GLY A 51 -23.46 -5.74 -10.34
CA GLY A 51 -22.99 -5.01 -11.52
C GLY A 51 -21.85 -4.01 -11.28
N ILE A 52 -21.44 -3.82 -10.05
CA ILE A 52 -20.33 -2.91 -9.68
C ILE A 52 -19.04 -3.71 -9.59
N TRP A 53 -17.98 -3.23 -10.26
CA TRP A 53 -16.65 -3.80 -10.15
C TRP A 53 -15.99 -3.40 -8.83
N CYS A 54 -15.56 -4.39 -8.07
CA CYS A 54 -14.83 -4.24 -6.81
C CYS A 54 -13.50 -4.95 -6.88
N ASP A 55 -12.43 -4.32 -6.45
CA ASP A 55 -11.12 -4.94 -6.35
C ASP A 55 -10.97 -5.70 -5.03
N TYR A 56 -10.25 -6.83 -5.06
CA TYR A 56 -9.89 -7.55 -3.83
C TYR A 56 -8.99 -6.74 -2.89
N GLY A 57 -8.37 -5.69 -3.38
CA GLY A 57 -7.53 -4.80 -2.60
C GLY A 57 -7.41 -3.41 -3.21
N SER A 58 -6.83 -2.48 -2.47
CA SER A 58 -6.57 -1.12 -2.95
C SER A 58 -5.37 -1.12 -3.92
N HIS A 59 -5.58 -1.58 -5.14
CA HIS A 59 -4.54 -1.66 -6.18
C HIS A 59 -4.41 -0.33 -6.90
N ARG A 60 -3.71 0.61 -6.27
CA ARG A 60 -3.45 1.92 -6.89
C ARG A 60 -2.09 1.91 -7.56
N PHE A 61 -2.07 2.31 -8.82
CA PHE A 61 -0.83 2.61 -9.49
C PHE A 61 -0.27 3.93 -8.97
N HIS A 62 0.95 3.90 -8.41
CA HIS A 62 1.52 5.07 -7.75
C HIS A 62 2.35 5.91 -8.74
N PRO A 63 2.20 7.26 -8.76
CA PRO A 63 2.92 8.11 -9.69
C PRO A 63 4.45 8.16 -9.49
N VAL A 64 4.94 7.59 -8.37
CA VAL A 64 6.39 7.46 -8.06
C VAL A 64 6.96 6.11 -8.57
N ALA A 65 6.19 5.32 -9.32
CA ALA A 65 6.69 4.10 -9.96
C ALA A 65 7.80 4.42 -10.98
N ASP A 66 8.54 3.39 -11.38
CA ASP A 66 9.58 3.56 -12.41
C ASP A 66 9.01 4.25 -13.67
N PRO A 67 9.67 5.30 -14.20
CA PRO A 67 9.18 6.07 -15.36
C PRO A 67 8.89 5.21 -16.59
N LYS A 68 9.65 4.13 -16.81
CA LYS A 68 9.41 3.20 -17.94
C LYS A 68 8.12 2.43 -17.74
N VAL A 69 7.85 1.98 -16.50
CA VAL A 69 6.60 1.29 -16.15
C VAL A 69 5.42 2.25 -16.29
N ILE A 70 5.56 3.51 -15.87
CA ILE A 70 4.53 4.54 -16.05
C ILE A 70 4.24 4.76 -17.54
N ALA A 71 5.28 4.86 -18.37
CA ALA A 71 5.12 5.06 -19.81
C ALA A 71 4.42 3.87 -20.46
N ASP A 72 4.78 2.64 -20.09
CA ASP A 72 4.16 1.42 -20.61
C ASP A 72 2.68 1.32 -20.21
N VAL A 73 2.35 1.60 -18.95
CA VAL A 73 0.96 1.59 -18.47
C VAL A 73 0.12 2.68 -19.13
N LYS A 74 0.67 3.89 -19.28
CA LYS A 74 0.01 4.98 -20.03
C LYS A 74 -0.20 4.62 -21.51
N GLY A 75 0.77 3.98 -22.13
CA GLY A 75 0.66 3.55 -23.53
C GLY A 75 -0.42 2.47 -23.73
N LEU A 76 -0.66 1.62 -22.73
CA LEU A 76 -1.67 0.57 -22.77
C LEU A 76 -3.09 1.07 -22.44
N LEU A 77 -3.22 1.98 -21.49
CA LEU A 77 -4.52 2.42 -20.97
C LEU A 77 -4.99 3.76 -21.54
N GLY A 78 -4.06 4.60 -22.03
CA GLY A 78 -4.43 5.92 -22.55
C GLY A 78 -5.27 6.73 -21.56
N ASP A 79 -6.43 7.18 -22.03
CA ASP A 79 -7.38 7.99 -21.26
C ASP A 79 -8.13 7.20 -20.16
N ASP A 80 -8.08 5.87 -20.18
CA ASP A 80 -8.66 5.03 -19.13
C ASP A 80 -7.83 5.06 -17.84
N LEU A 81 -6.58 5.56 -17.91
CA LEU A 81 -5.75 5.77 -16.72
C LEU A 81 -6.11 7.07 -16.01
N LEU A 82 -7.05 6.99 -15.08
CA LEU A 82 -7.55 8.14 -14.36
C LEU A 82 -6.68 8.53 -13.17
N LEU A 83 -6.30 9.81 -13.09
CA LEU A 83 -5.67 10.38 -11.90
C LEU A 83 -6.76 10.77 -10.88
N GLN A 84 -6.87 10.00 -9.81
CA GLN A 84 -7.87 10.25 -8.77
C GLN A 84 -7.22 10.72 -7.46
N PRO A 85 -7.75 11.77 -6.83
CA PRO A 85 -7.27 12.23 -5.52
C PRO A 85 -7.52 11.16 -4.46
N ARG A 86 -6.59 11.03 -3.51
CA ARG A 86 -6.70 10.06 -2.43
C ARG A 86 -7.69 10.53 -1.36
N HIS A 87 -8.85 9.90 -1.29
CA HIS A 87 -9.87 10.11 -0.27
C HIS A 87 -9.96 8.91 0.69
N GLY A 88 -8.86 8.58 1.35
CA GLY A 88 -8.85 7.51 2.34
C GLY A 88 -9.59 7.93 3.62
N ARG A 89 -10.32 7.02 4.24
CA ARG A 89 -10.88 7.17 5.59
C ARG A 89 -10.59 5.92 6.40
N ILE A 90 -10.34 6.11 7.69
CA ILE A 90 -10.20 5.02 8.66
C ILE A 90 -11.25 5.15 9.74
N ARG A 91 -11.69 4.02 10.28
CA ARG A 91 -12.59 4.01 11.43
C ARG A 91 -11.74 3.88 12.70
N LEU A 92 -11.73 4.94 13.51
CA LEU A 92 -10.98 5.00 14.76
C LEU A 92 -11.90 5.47 15.88
N GLY A 93 -11.96 4.71 16.97
CA GLY A 93 -12.85 5.01 18.09
C GLY A 93 -14.34 5.12 17.68
N GLY A 94 -14.78 4.28 16.72
CA GLY A 94 -16.16 4.30 16.19
C GLY A 94 -16.45 5.42 15.19
N ARG A 95 -15.53 6.34 14.93
CA ARG A 95 -15.72 7.50 14.05
C ARG A 95 -14.88 7.38 12.76
N TRP A 96 -15.41 7.91 11.65
CA TRP A 96 -14.71 7.99 10.39
C TRP A 96 -13.83 9.24 10.32
N ILE A 97 -12.53 9.07 10.21
CA ILE A 97 -11.54 10.13 10.08
C ILE A 97 -10.79 10.03 8.76
N HIS A 98 -10.35 11.17 8.26
CA HIS A 98 -9.58 11.24 7.03
C HIS A 98 -8.19 10.57 7.20
N PHE A 99 -7.76 9.83 6.19
CA PHE A 99 -6.42 9.24 6.17
C PHE A 99 -5.69 9.59 4.85
N PRO A 100 -4.47 10.11 4.88
CA PRO A 100 -3.66 10.48 6.06
C PRO A 100 -4.35 11.46 7.01
N LEU A 101 -3.96 11.44 8.27
CA LEU A 101 -4.60 12.26 9.32
C LEU A 101 -4.47 13.74 8.98
N LYS A 102 -5.62 14.42 8.87
CA LYS A 102 -5.67 15.89 8.77
C LYS A 102 -5.88 16.45 10.17
N PRO A 103 -5.04 17.39 10.66
CA PRO A 103 -5.11 17.86 12.05
C PRO A 103 -6.48 18.39 12.45
N LEU A 104 -7.12 19.20 11.60
CA LEU A 104 -8.44 19.77 11.88
C LEU A 104 -9.53 18.69 11.92
N ASP A 105 -9.53 17.75 10.97
CA ASP A 105 -10.47 16.63 10.94
C ASP A 105 -10.30 15.72 12.18
N ALA A 106 -9.06 15.45 12.57
CA ALA A 106 -8.75 14.70 13.78
C ALA A 106 -9.23 15.41 15.05
N LEU A 107 -9.02 16.72 15.14
CA LEU A 107 -9.46 17.52 16.29
C LEU A 107 -10.98 17.52 16.43
N LEU A 108 -11.70 17.67 15.32
CA LEU A 108 -13.17 17.77 15.34
C LEU A 108 -13.89 16.43 15.50
N ARG A 109 -13.27 15.35 15.01
CA ARG A 109 -13.93 14.03 14.94
C ARG A 109 -13.49 13.06 16.01
N LEU A 110 -12.28 13.19 16.56
CA LEU A 110 -11.80 12.31 17.63
C LEU A 110 -12.41 12.70 18.98
N PRO A 111 -12.57 11.74 19.90
CA PRO A 111 -12.95 12.07 21.28
C PRO A 111 -11.96 13.07 21.88
N PRO A 112 -12.44 14.08 22.64
CA PRO A 112 -11.57 15.16 23.16
C PRO A 112 -10.32 14.67 23.92
N ALA A 113 -10.49 13.67 24.77
CA ALA A 113 -9.37 13.07 25.51
C ALA A 113 -8.34 12.39 24.60
N PHE A 114 -8.79 11.77 23.50
CA PHE A 114 -7.90 11.17 22.52
C PHE A 114 -7.14 12.23 21.72
N ALA A 115 -7.86 13.26 21.27
CA ALA A 115 -7.29 14.40 20.55
C ALA A 115 -6.24 15.12 21.42
N ALA A 116 -6.54 15.39 22.69
CA ALA A 116 -5.61 16.01 23.64
C ALA A 116 -4.32 15.20 23.80
N ARG A 117 -4.40 13.88 23.97
CA ARG A 117 -3.22 13.00 24.06
C ARG A 117 -2.40 12.98 22.77
N LEU A 118 -3.08 12.95 21.61
CA LEU A 118 -2.42 12.92 20.31
C LEU A 118 -1.67 14.23 20.05
N PHE A 119 -2.35 15.36 20.18
CA PHE A 119 -1.75 16.67 19.95
C PHE A 119 -0.75 17.08 21.04
N GLY A 120 -1.00 16.71 22.30
CA GLY A 120 -0.04 16.87 23.38
C GLY A 120 1.29 16.17 23.10
N TYR A 121 1.24 14.92 22.64
CA TYR A 121 2.46 14.22 22.22
C TYR A 121 3.17 14.93 21.06
N MET A 122 2.43 15.37 20.04
CA MET A 122 3.02 16.06 18.89
C MET A 122 3.67 17.40 19.28
N ALA A 123 3.10 18.12 20.23
CA ALA A 123 3.66 19.39 20.73
C ALA A 123 4.99 19.21 21.49
N VAL A 124 5.13 18.10 22.26
CA VAL A 124 6.35 17.82 23.04
C VAL A 124 7.41 17.07 22.22
N LYS A 125 7.04 16.50 21.08
CA LYS A 125 7.93 15.70 20.24
C LYS A 125 9.22 16.41 19.81
N PRO A 126 9.22 17.70 19.42
CA PRO A 126 10.45 18.42 19.02
C PRO A 126 11.50 18.52 20.14
N VAL A 127 11.06 18.58 21.40
CA VAL A 127 11.92 18.75 22.59
C VAL A 127 12.38 17.38 23.13
N ARG A 128 11.74 16.32 22.73
CA ARG A 128 12.03 14.97 23.19
C ARG A 128 13.30 14.44 22.52
N LYS A 129 14.29 14.03 23.31
CA LYS A 129 15.46 13.31 22.78
C LYS A 129 14.97 12.08 22.00
N LYS A 130 15.40 11.96 20.75
CA LYS A 130 15.16 10.74 19.98
C LYS A 130 15.75 9.57 20.76
N GLY A 131 14.95 8.53 20.96
CA GLY A 131 15.45 7.25 21.46
C GLY A 131 16.60 6.73 20.61
N GLY A 132 17.36 5.77 21.12
CA GLY A 132 18.45 5.15 20.36
C GLY A 132 17.96 4.56 19.03
N ARG A 133 18.87 3.93 18.28
CA ARG A 133 18.53 3.30 16.98
C ARG A 133 17.26 2.42 17.09
N ALA A 134 16.30 2.68 16.24
CA ALA A 134 15.05 1.92 16.20
C ALA A 134 15.34 0.41 16.00
N LYS A 135 14.79 -0.44 16.88
CA LYS A 135 15.03 -1.89 16.89
C LYS A 135 13.90 -2.70 16.26
N SER A 136 12.71 -2.13 16.15
CA SER A 136 11.52 -2.81 15.67
C SER A 136 10.58 -1.82 14.96
N PHE A 137 9.59 -2.36 14.24
CA PHE A 137 8.51 -1.57 13.65
C PHE A 137 7.76 -0.73 14.69
N SER A 138 7.50 -1.29 15.88
CA SER A 138 6.81 -0.58 16.97
C SER A 138 7.60 0.63 17.45
N SER A 139 8.94 0.50 17.62
CA SER A 139 9.78 1.62 18.07
C SER A 139 9.77 2.78 17.08
N VAL A 140 9.78 2.52 15.77
CA VAL A 140 9.65 3.57 14.73
C VAL A 140 8.32 4.30 14.84
N LEU A 141 7.23 3.56 15.05
CA LEU A 141 5.90 4.16 15.18
C LEU A 141 5.75 4.96 16.47
N TYR A 142 6.26 4.45 17.58
CA TYR A 142 6.26 5.21 18.85
C TYR A 142 7.03 6.51 18.74
N ASP A 143 8.22 6.48 18.15
CA ASP A 143 9.04 7.67 17.97
C ASP A 143 8.43 8.64 16.94
N GLY A 144 7.83 8.09 15.89
CA GLY A 144 7.25 8.87 14.80
C GLY A 144 5.88 9.48 15.10
N LEU A 145 4.96 8.68 15.64
CA LEU A 145 3.54 9.00 15.76
C LEU A 145 3.05 9.09 17.21
N GLY A 146 3.83 8.58 18.14
CA GLY A 146 3.48 8.53 19.56
C GLY A 146 2.60 7.34 19.96
N PRO A 147 2.47 7.12 21.29
CA PRO A 147 1.78 5.95 21.80
C PRO A 147 0.29 5.94 21.42
N THR A 148 -0.38 7.07 21.51
CA THR A 148 -1.84 7.15 21.33
C THR A 148 -2.29 6.58 20.00
N ILE A 149 -1.72 7.03 18.88
CA ILE A 149 -2.11 6.55 17.54
C ILE A 149 -1.51 5.18 17.22
N SER A 150 -0.30 4.90 17.72
CA SER A 150 0.35 3.61 17.51
C SER A 150 -0.46 2.47 18.12
N GLU A 151 -0.86 2.60 19.37
CA GLU A 151 -1.61 1.57 20.10
C GLU A 151 -3.08 1.47 19.67
N SER A 152 -3.72 2.61 19.38
CA SER A 152 -5.15 2.62 19.05
C SER A 152 -5.46 2.26 17.59
N PHE A 153 -4.51 2.43 16.68
CA PHE A 153 -4.74 2.19 15.26
C PHE A 153 -3.69 1.26 14.64
N TYR A 154 -2.40 1.65 14.67
CA TYR A 154 -1.40 0.93 13.89
C TYR A 154 -1.15 -0.49 14.39
N PHE A 155 -1.04 -0.71 15.69
CA PHE A 155 -0.76 -2.03 16.24
C PHE A 155 -1.91 -3.02 16.04
N PRO A 156 -3.18 -2.67 16.32
CA PRO A 156 -4.31 -3.53 15.96
C PRO A 156 -4.39 -3.82 14.46
N TYR A 157 -4.15 -2.82 13.62
CA TYR A 157 -4.14 -2.97 12.18
C TYR A 157 -3.04 -3.92 11.71
N VAL A 158 -1.83 -3.75 12.23
CA VAL A 158 -0.67 -4.60 11.90
C VAL A 158 -0.89 -6.04 12.32
N ARG A 159 -1.39 -6.26 13.54
CA ARG A 159 -1.76 -7.61 14.00
C ARG A 159 -2.79 -8.27 13.09
N LYS A 160 -3.81 -7.52 12.69
CA LYS A 160 -4.83 -8.01 11.76
C LYS A 160 -4.25 -8.34 10.38
N LEU A 161 -3.32 -7.52 9.88
CA LEU A 161 -2.77 -7.66 8.53
C LEU A 161 -1.71 -8.75 8.43
N TRP A 162 -0.84 -8.86 9.43
CA TRP A 162 0.34 -9.73 9.39
C TRP A 162 0.26 -10.94 10.34
N GLY A 163 -0.72 -10.96 11.25
CA GLY A 163 -0.81 -12.00 12.27
C GLY A 163 0.34 -11.97 13.29
N LEU A 164 1.13 -10.91 13.33
CA LEU A 164 2.33 -10.78 14.15
C LEU A 164 2.27 -9.53 15.03
N ASP A 165 2.95 -9.60 16.17
CA ASP A 165 3.15 -8.43 17.02
C ASP A 165 4.06 -7.39 16.32
N PRO A 166 3.76 -6.08 16.46
CA PRO A 166 4.57 -5.01 15.90
C PRO A 166 6.04 -5.06 16.30
N ASP A 167 6.36 -5.57 17.48
CA ASP A 167 7.73 -5.73 17.97
C ASP A 167 8.55 -6.79 17.21
N LYS A 168 7.87 -7.75 16.60
CA LYS A 168 8.48 -8.81 15.79
C LYS A 168 8.71 -8.43 14.34
N LEU A 169 8.22 -7.26 13.91
CA LEU A 169 8.35 -6.79 12.55
C LEU A 169 9.62 -5.95 12.36
N ALA A 170 10.24 -6.09 11.20
CA ALA A 170 11.45 -5.37 10.86
C ALA A 170 11.22 -3.85 10.71
N VAL A 171 12.23 -3.06 11.08
CA VAL A 171 12.24 -1.59 10.94
C VAL A 171 11.97 -1.15 9.51
N THR A 172 12.52 -1.84 8.52
CA THR A 172 12.36 -1.54 7.09
C THR A 172 10.91 -1.50 6.61
N LEU A 173 10.01 -2.24 7.30
CA LEU A 173 8.58 -2.20 6.99
C LEU A 173 7.95 -0.85 7.36
N ALA A 174 8.42 -0.22 8.44
CA ALA A 174 7.95 1.11 8.84
C ALA A 174 8.52 2.21 7.94
N GLU A 175 9.78 2.10 7.54
CA GLU A 175 10.46 3.08 6.69
C GLU A 175 9.82 3.17 5.31
N ARG A 176 9.48 2.03 4.69
CA ARG A 176 8.82 1.99 3.38
C ARG A 176 7.40 2.58 3.37
N ARG A 177 6.73 2.66 4.52
CA ARG A 177 5.38 3.24 4.62
C ARG A 177 5.38 4.72 5.00
N GLY A 178 6.50 5.25 5.51
CA GLY A 178 6.66 6.66 5.83
C GLY A 178 7.01 7.55 4.63
N SER A 179 7.38 6.94 3.51
CA SER A 179 7.76 7.62 2.26
C SER A 179 6.66 7.61 1.18
N ALA A 180 5.44 7.19 1.52
CA ALA A 180 4.30 7.13 0.59
C ALA A 180 3.19 8.14 0.93
#